data_89183a6c12b1c5876ed240938dd2fafa
#
_entry.id   89183a6c12b1c5876ed240938dd2fafa
#
_cell.length_a   1.000
_cell.length_b   1.000
_cell.length_c   1.000
_cell.angle_alpha   90.00
_cell.angle_beta   90.00
_cell.angle_gamma   90.00
#
_symmetry.space_group_name_H-M   'P 1'
#
loop_
_entity.id
_entity.type
_entity.pdbx_description
1 polymer ?
#
loop_
_entity_poly.entity_id
_entity_poly.type
_entity_poly.pdbx_seq_one_letter_code
_entity_poly.pdbx_strand_id
1 'polypeptide(L)'
;MRRLLRFVLALLVLGAVFVAVTRPEQLPFQVPWTGQTPAPPQVEAEADASAEPSPNDARRDDTPPDSAVQTGPLGEVTDAAIAALVARQPISIPALRAREYPGSDLSVVRDLKPGSNYSRQVVSYQSDGLKIFGLLTVPNGAPPEGGWPAIVFNHGYIPPQQYRTTERYVAYQDAFARAGYVTLKSDYRGHGDSEGEARGGYNDPGYTVDVLNAAASLKRDPRVNRARMGVWGHSMGGQLSLRAMLVDPELKAASLWAGVVAGYDVLATDWHPPGSEPGPTLAPLNRRYLRALSPNAYLQELDGRPTELQQGTADEDVPYSFQRAFADDLRAARQRFTAYRYPGDNHNLSGNLRTALDRSVAFFDDNL
;
A
#
# COMPACT_ATOMS: atom_id res chain seq x y z
N MET A 1 -12.42 23.50 -26.66
CA MET A 1 -13.20 23.55 -25.44
C MET A 1 -13.96 22.24 -25.15
N ARG A 2 -14.78 21.65 -26.06
CA ARG A 2 -15.51 20.38 -25.79
C ARG A 2 -14.62 19.14 -25.55
N ARG A 3 -13.38 19.08 -26.04
CA ARG A 3 -12.45 17.96 -25.85
C ARG A 3 -11.76 18.00 -24.47
N LEU A 4 -11.48 19.19 -23.96
CA LEU A 4 -10.95 19.37 -22.61
C LEU A 4 -11.98 18.98 -21.53
N LEU A 5 -13.26 19.25 -21.79
CA LEU A 5 -14.37 18.97 -20.88
C LEU A 5 -14.62 17.47 -20.67
N ARG A 6 -14.36 16.62 -21.70
CA ARG A 6 -14.48 15.16 -21.57
C ARG A 6 -13.32 14.52 -20.78
N PHE A 7 -12.14 15.10 -20.86
CA PHE A 7 -10.97 14.67 -20.06
C PHE A 7 -11.11 15.07 -18.59
N VAL A 8 -11.64 16.26 -18.35
CA VAL A 8 -11.94 16.73 -16.99
C VAL A 8 -13.07 15.88 -16.36
N LEU A 9 -14.02 15.38 -17.18
CA LEU A 9 -15.10 14.52 -16.68
C LEU A 9 -14.59 13.13 -16.24
N ALA A 10 -13.62 12.55 -16.95
CA ALA A 10 -12.99 11.27 -16.54
C ALA A 10 -12.18 11.41 -15.22
N LEU A 11 -11.54 12.56 -15.02
CA LEU A 11 -10.86 12.91 -13.76
C LEU A 11 -11.85 13.22 -12.63
N LEU A 12 -12.99 13.83 -12.94
CA LEU A 12 -14.06 14.10 -11.98
C LEU A 12 -14.78 12.83 -11.54
N VAL A 13 -14.87 11.81 -12.40
CA VAL A 13 -15.46 10.51 -12.05
C VAL A 13 -14.57 9.76 -11.06
N LEU A 14 -13.25 9.78 -11.23
CA LEU A 14 -12.31 9.27 -10.21
C LEU A 14 -12.45 10.08 -8.90
N GLY A 15 -12.56 11.39 -8.98
CA GLY A 15 -12.79 12.26 -7.82
C GLY A 15 -14.14 12.01 -7.15
N ALA A 16 -15.21 11.72 -7.91
CA ALA A 16 -16.55 11.49 -7.36
C ALA A 16 -16.65 10.13 -6.62
N VAL A 17 -16.01 9.08 -7.12
CA VAL A 17 -15.93 7.77 -6.44
C VAL A 17 -15.18 7.91 -5.11
N PHE A 18 -14.14 8.76 -5.04
CA PHE A 18 -13.37 8.99 -3.81
C PHE A 18 -14.00 10.02 -2.86
N VAL A 19 -14.78 10.98 -3.35
CA VAL A 19 -15.52 11.94 -2.50
C VAL A 19 -16.64 11.22 -1.72
N ALA A 20 -17.23 10.16 -2.26
CA ALA A 20 -18.21 9.35 -1.52
C ALA A 20 -17.58 8.61 -0.33
N VAL A 21 -16.30 8.21 -0.44
CA VAL A 21 -15.52 7.58 0.66
C VAL A 21 -15.11 8.59 1.74
N THR A 22 -15.14 9.88 1.45
CA THR A 22 -14.68 10.94 2.37
C THR A 22 -15.80 11.69 3.09
N ARG A 23 -17.08 11.31 2.98
CA ARG A 23 -18.16 11.91 3.77
C ARG A 23 -18.13 11.38 5.20
N PRO A 24 -17.93 12.24 6.22
CA PRO A 24 -17.65 11.81 7.61
C PRO A 24 -18.89 11.45 8.43
N GLU A 25 -20.05 11.25 7.85
CA GLU A 25 -21.26 10.93 8.60
C GLU A 25 -21.56 9.44 8.49
N GLN A 26 -21.43 8.75 9.59
CA GLN A 26 -21.85 7.38 9.88
C GLN A 26 -20.81 6.26 9.67
N LEU A 27 -19.88 6.12 10.62
CA LEU A 27 -19.38 4.80 11.00
C LEU A 27 -19.37 4.67 12.52
N PRO A 28 -20.19 3.78 13.10
CA PRO A 28 -20.13 3.46 14.51
C PRO A 28 -19.14 2.31 14.73
N PHE A 29 -17.90 2.58 15.06
CA PHE A 29 -17.02 1.56 15.63
C PHE A 29 -16.13 2.15 16.72
N GLN A 30 -16.67 2.17 17.93
CA GLN A 30 -15.87 2.07 19.12
C GLN A 30 -15.90 0.61 19.55
N VAL A 31 -14.79 -0.10 19.46
CA VAL A 31 -14.59 -1.36 20.15
C VAL A 31 -13.74 -1.07 21.38
N PRO A 32 -14.26 -1.21 22.60
CA PRO A 32 -13.43 -1.17 23.79
C PRO A 32 -12.57 -2.44 23.83
N TRP A 33 -11.27 -2.25 23.85
CA TRP A 33 -10.32 -3.34 24.04
C TRP A 33 -10.33 -3.78 25.51
N THR A 34 -11.03 -4.88 25.81
CA THR A 34 -10.92 -5.59 27.08
C THR A 34 -9.93 -6.74 26.88
N GLY A 35 -8.77 -6.62 27.53
CA GLY A 35 -7.72 -7.63 27.48
C GLY A 35 -8.14 -8.93 28.16
N GLN A 36 -8.62 -9.87 27.38
CA GLN A 36 -8.64 -11.29 27.71
C GLN A 36 -8.38 -12.10 26.45
N THR A 37 -7.28 -12.83 26.44
CA THR A 37 -6.83 -13.75 25.41
C THR A 37 -7.59 -15.06 25.49
N PRO A 38 -8.34 -15.51 24.47
CA PRO A 38 -8.71 -16.91 24.33
C PRO A 38 -7.55 -17.71 23.74
N ALA A 39 -7.38 -18.94 24.17
CA ALA A 39 -6.39 -19.88 23.62
C ALA A 39 -6.63 -20.16 22.14
N PRO A 40 -5.58 -20.34 21.33
CA PRO A 40 -5.71 -20.47 19.88
C PRO A 40 -6.30 -21.82 19.48
N PRO A 41 -7.22 -21.86 18.51
CA PRO A 41 -7.51 -23.08 17.80
C PRO A 41 -6.30 -23.45 16.92
N GLN A 42 -5.91 -24.70 16.94
CA GLN A 42 -4.93 -25.24 16.01
C GLN A 42 -5.50 -25.16 14.59
N VAL A 43 -4.87 -24.40 13.72
CA VAL A 43 -5.18 -24.32 12.31
C VAL A 43 -3.96 -24.77 11.53
N GLU A 44 -4.10 -25.87 10.81
CA GLU A 44 -3.10 -26.35 9.87
C GLU A 44 -2.89 -25.30 8.77
N ALA A 45 -1.65 -24.84 8.65
CA ALA A 45 -1.24 -23.93 7.60
C ALA A 45 -0.91 -24.75 6.35
N GLU A 46 -1.82 -24.82 5.39
CA GLU A 46 -1.46 -25.25 4.05
C GLU A 46 -0.84 -24.08 3.31
N ALA A 47 0.47 -24.16 3.10
CA ALA A 47 1.17 -23.36 2.14
C ALA A 47 0.86 -23.91 0.75
N ASP A 48 0.07 -23.18 -0.04
CA ASP A 48 -0.22 -23.56 -1.43
C ASP A 48 0.98 -23.24 -2.34
N ALA A 49 1.95 -24.13 -2.31
CA ALA A 49 3.07 -24.15 -3.26
C ALA A 49 2.93 -25.44 -4.06
N SER A 50 2.18 -25.40 -5.15
CA SER A 50 2.15 -26.34 -6.27
C SER A 50 0.70 -26.72 -6.66
N ALA A 51 0.16 -26.02 -7.63
CA ALA A 51 -0.86 -26.56 -8.50
C ALA A 51 -0.27 -26.63 -9.92
N GLU A 52 0.15 -27.82 -10.32
CA GLU A 52 0.36 -28.12 -11.73
C GLU A 52 -1.00 -28.06 -12.48
N PRO A 53 -1.03 -27.54 -13.73
CA PRO A 53 -2.27 -27.48 -14.49
C PRO A 53 -2.69 -28.89 -14.95
N SER A 54 -3.88 -29.31 -14.56
CA SER A 54 -4.54 -30.50 -15.10
C SER A 54 -4.92 -30.25 -16.56
N PRO A 55 -4.60 -31.17 -17.51
CA PRO A 55 -4.98 -31.03 -18.89
C PRO A 55 -6.38 -31.63 -19.10
N ASN A 56 -7.40 -30.80 -19.15
CA ASN A 56 -8.64 -31.03 -19.92
C ASN A 56 -9.72 -30.01 -19.54
N ASP A 57 -9.84 -28.97 -20.35
CA ASP A 57 -11.13 -28.37 -20.66
C ASP A 57 -11.00 -27.57 -21.98
N ALA A 58 -11.07 -28.31 -23.07
CA ALA A 58 -11.33 -27.74 -24.39
C ALA A 58 -12.82 -27.36 -24.46
N ARG A 59 -13.19 -26.14 -24.14
CA ARG A 59 -14.48 -25.56 -24.47
C ARG A 59 -14.36 -24.67 -25.68
N ARG A 60 -15.21 -25.00 -26.66
CA ARG A 60 -15.41 -24.31 -27.92
C ARG A 60 -15.67 -22.82 -27.73
N ASP A 61 -14.98 -22.07 -28.55
CA ASP A 61 -15.17 -20.66 -28.81
C ASP A 61 -16.47 -20.49 -29.66
N ASP A 62 -17.56 -20.10 -29.02
CA ASP A 62 -18.77 -19.62 -29.70
C ASP A 62 -18.89 -18.11 -29.42
N THR A 63 -18.02 -17.34 -30.05
CA THR A 63 -18.14 -15.88 -30.09
C THR A 63 -19.11 -15.51 -31.23
N PRO A 64 -20.21 -14.78 -30.95
CA PRO A 64 -21.03 -14.21 -32.03
C PRO A 64 -20.26 -13.15 -32.81
N PRO A 65 -20.52 -12.99 -34.12
CA PRO A 65 -19.77 -12.06 -34.95
C PRO A 65 -20.00 -10.61 -34.49
N ASP A 66 -18.86 -9.94 -34.36
CA ASP A 66 -18.67 -8.53 -34.08
C ASP A 66 -19.61 -7.63 -34.86
N SER A 67 -20.53 -6.96 -34.18
CA SER A 67 -21.25 -5.84 -34.78
C SER A 67 -20.27 -4.68 -34.92
N ALA A 68 -19.91 -4.38 -36.12
CA ALA A 68 -19.06 -3.27 -36.50
C ALA A 68 -19.53 -1.94 -35.91
N VAL A 69 -18.89 -1.50 -34.83
CA VAL A 69 -19.01 -0.13 -34.35
C VAL A 69 -18.30 0.77 -35.37
N GLN A 70 -19.04 1.58 -36.08
CA GLN A 70 -18.48 2.59 -36.98
C GLN A 70 -17.56 3.52 -36.18
N THR A 71 -16.27 3.38 -36.39
CA THR A 71 -15.26 4.29 -35.87
C THR A 71 -15.33 5.59 -36.66
N GLY A 72 -15.80 6.67 -36.00
CA GLY A 72 -15.65 8.02 -36.53
C GLY A 72 -14.18 8.42 -36.66
N PRO A 73 -13.84 9.57 -37.27
CA PRO A 73 -12.52 9.95 -37.78
C PRO A 73 -11.46 10.32 -36.71
N LEU A 74 -11.48 9.71 -35.56
CA LEU A 74 -10.44 9.81 -34.55
C LEU A 74 -9.65 8.51 -34.59
N GLY A 75 -8.45 8.56 -35.17
CA GLY A 75 -7.54 7.44 -35.26
C GLY A 75 -7.41 6.66 -33.94
N GLU A 76 -7.15 5.38 -34.04
CA GLU A 76 -6.97 4.45 -32.93
C GLU A 76 -5.93 4.99 -31.95
N VAL A 77 -6.29 5.13 -30.65
CA VAL A 77 -5.36 5.60 -29.62
C VAL A 77 -4.34 4.51 -29.38
N THR A 78 -3.09 4.77 -29.75
CA THR A 78 -1.98 3.82 -29.59
C THR A 78 -1.53 3.66 -28.16
N ASP A 79 -0.88 2.55 -27.84
CA ASP A 79 -0.27 2.32 -26.51
C ASP A 79 0.78 3.39 -26.18
N ALA A 80 1.52 3.87 -27.19
CA ALA A 80 2.46 4.98 -27.03
C ALA A 80 1.76 6.29 -26.58
N ALA A 81 0.58 6.58 -27.14
CA ALA A 81 -0.21 7.74 -26.72
C ALA A 81 -0.73 7.59 -25.28
N ILE A 82 -1.14 6.37 -24.90
CA ILE A 82 -1.55 6.08 -23.51
C ILE A 82 -0.35 6.26 -22.57
N ALA A 83 0.82 5.71 -22.89
CA ALA A 83 2.03 5.85 -22.10
C ALA A 83 2.44 7.31 -21.91
N ALA A 84 2.35 8.14 -22.97
CA ALA A 84 2.64 9.56 -22.88
C ALA A 84 1.65 10.32 -21.96
N LEU A 85 0.37 9.91 -21.93
CA LEU A 85 -0.62 10.46 -21.01
C LEU A 85 -0.36 10.03 -19.58
N VAL A 86 -0.03 8.77 -19.36
CA VAL A 86 0.31 8.20 -18.04
C VAL A 86 1.53 8.92 -17.47
N ALA A 87 2.59 9.11 -18.24
CA ALA A 87 3.81 9.77 -17.77
C ALA A 87 3.59 11.20 -17.26
N ARG A 88 2.48 11.85 -17.66
CA ARG A 88 2.11 13.20 -17.20
C ARG A 88 1.29 13.21 -15.91
N GLN A 89 0.85 12.03 -15.44
CA GLN A 89 0.05 11.95 -14.22
C GLN A 89 0.98 11.94 -13.00
N PRO A 90 0.83 12.87 -12.05
CA PRO A 90 1.73 12.98 -10.90
C PRO A 90 1.83 11.71 -10.06
N ILE A 91 0.80 10.86 -10.10
CA ILE A 91 0.72 9.60 -9.34
C ILE A 91 1.33 8.41 -10.08
N SER A 92 1.67 8.55 -11.35
CA SER A 92 2.26 7.46 -12.13
C SER A 92 3.66 7.10 -11.63
N ILE A 93 4.05 5.85 -11.80
CA ILE A 93 5.41 5.39 -11.44
C ILE A 93 6.48 6.19 -12.19
N PRO A 94 6.38 6.45 -13.53
CA PRO A 94 7.36 7.29 -14.20
C PRO A 94 7.46 8.71 -13.64
N ALA A 95 6.33 9.37 -13.32
CA ALA A 95 6.36 10.72 -12.77
C ALA A 95 6.93 10.75 -11.35
N LEU A 96 6.59 9.75 -10.53
CA LEU A 96 7.16 9.63 -9.18
C LEU A 96 8.68 9.38 -9.25
N ARG A 97 9.18 8.56 -10.16
CA ARG A 97 10.62 8.34 -10.36
C ARG A 97 11.38 9.56 -10.87
N ALA A 98 10.71 10.45 -11.59
CA ALA A 98 11.32 11.69 -12.07
C ALA A 98 11.49 12.76 -10.97
N ARG A 99 10.99 12.51 -9.76
CA ARG A 99 11.10 13.42 -8.61
C ARG A 99 12.32 13.05 -7.76
N GLU A 100 12.79 14.04 -7.00
CA GLU A 100 13.78 13.86 -5.95
C GLU A 100 13.08 13.70 -4.59
N TYR A 101 13.66 12.85 -3.73
CA TYR A 101 13.19 12.59 -2.37
C TYR A 101 14.36 12.77 -1.40
N PRO A 102 14.77 14.02 -1.11
CA PRO A 102 15.94 14.27 -0.29
C PRO A 102 15.77 13.85 1.16
N GLY A 103 14.52 13.80 1.65
CA GLY A 103 14.23 13.65 3.06
C GLY A 103 14.89 14.76 3.88
N SER A 104 15.08 14.53 5.16
CA SER A 104 15.85 15.38 6.06
C SER A 104 16.37 14.56 7.24
N ASP A 105 17.21 15.10 8.07
CA ASP A 105 17.49 14.52 9.37
C ASP A 105 16.20 14.48 10.20
N LEU A 106 16.02 13.40 10.95
CA LEU A 106 14.87 13.24 11.84
C LEU A 106 15.05 14.15 13.06
N SER A 107 14.13 15.07 13.26
CA SER A 107 14.14 15.97 14.42
C SER A 107 13.24 15.37 15.52
N VAL A 108 13.81 15.05 16.68
CA VAL A 108 13.05 14.58 17.84
C VAL A 108 12.18 15.73 18.36
N VAL A 109 10.87 15.49 18.39
CA VAL A 109 9.88 16.45 18.91
C VAL A 109 9.53 16.13 20.35
N ARG A 110 9.40 14.84 20.68
CA ARG A 110 9.04 14.39 22.01
C ARG A 110 9.43 12.94 22.23
N ASP A 111 10.06 12.65 23.38
CA ASP A 111 10.24 11.30 23.85
C ASP A 111 8.93 10.75 24.42
N LEU A 112 8.71 9.46 24.22
CA LEU A 112 7.54 8.74 24.72
C LEU A 112 7.98 7.65 25.70
N LYS A 113 7.03 7.11 26.48
CA LYS A 113 7.29 5.95 27.30
C LYS A 113 7.89 4.83 26.42
N PRO A 114 9.08 4.32 26.74
CA PRO A 114 9.73 3.29 25.94
C PRO A 114 8.95 1.99 25.92
N GLY A 115 9.20 1.16 24.92
CA GLY A 115 8.81 -0.25 24.91
C GLY A 115 9.71 -1.10 25.78
N SER A 116 9.58 -2.43 25.69
CA SER A 116 10.35 -3.36 26.54
C SER A 116 11.86 -3.33 26.25
N ASN A 117 12.26 -3.18 24.99
CA ASN A 117 13.65 -3.20 24.53
C ASN A 117 13.92 -2.18 23.41
N TYR A 118 13.13 -1.12 23.31
CA TYR A 118 13.29 -0.06 22.31
C TYR A 118 12.80 1.29 22.85
N SER A 119 13.34 2.37 22.32
CA SER A 119 12.87 3.74 22.55
C SER A 119 11.75 4.11 21.58
N ARG A 120 10.90 5.05 21.99
CA ARG A 120 9.80 5.60 21.17
C ARG A 120 9.87 7.11 21.17
N GLN A 121 9.73 7.71 19.99
CA GLN A 121 9.81 9.16 19.83
C GLN A 121 8.80 9.64 18.79
N VAL A 122 8.18 10.77 19.05
CA VAL A 122 7.56 11.56 17.98
C VAL A 122 8.68 12.35 17.34
N VAL A 123 8.82 12.18 16.04
CA VAL A 123 9.82 12.89 15.22
C VAL A 123 9.15 13.68 14.12
N SER A 124 9.90 14.59 13.49
CA SER A 124 9.46 15.22 12.25
C SER A 124 10.56 15.17 11.19
N TYR A 125 10.15 15.23 9.93
CA TYR A 125 11.01 15.30 8.76
C TYR A 125 10.40 16.20 7.70
N GLN A 126 11.18 16.55 6.65
CA GLN A 126 10.72 17.39 5.55
C GLN A 126 10.26 16.56 4.36
N SER A 127 9.13 16.92 3.78
CA SER A 127 8.57 16.32 2.56
C SER A 127 7.91 17.41 1.71
N ASP A 128 8.43 17.71 0.52
CA ASP A 128 7.95 18.78 -0.36
C ASP A 128 7.86 20.15 0.32
N GLY A 129 8.80 20.46 1.24
CA GLY A 129 8.76 21.71 2.02
C GLY A 129 7.76 21.70 3.18
N LEU A 130 7.03 20.60 3.39
CA LEU A 130 6.11 20.39 4.51
C LEU A 130 6.83 19.70 5.67
N LYS A 131 6.50 20.08 6.89
CA LYS A 131 6.90 19.38 8.09
C LYS A 131 5.94 18.23 8.36
N ILE A 132 6.42 17.01 8.21
CA ILE A 132 5.65 15.80 8.44
C ILE A 132 6.11 15.14 9.75
N PHE A 133 5.15 14.74 10.58
CA PHE A 133 5.42 14.03 11.82
C PHE A 133 5.36 12.52 11.62
N GLY A 134 5.91 11.79 12.59
CA GLY A 134 5.85 10.34 12.61
C GLY A 134 6.25 9.75 13.96
N LEU A 135 5.94 8.48 14.13
CA LEU A 135 6.34 7.68 15.29
C LEU A 135 7.57 6.86 14.93
N LEU A 136 8.71 7.21 15.53
CA LEU A 136 9.97 6.47 15.43
C LEU A 136 10.11 5.50 16.61
N THR A 137 10.52 4.27 16.31
CA THR A 137 11.02 3.33 17.31
C THR A 137 12.45 2.92 16.99
N VAL A 138 13.31 2.79 18.00
CA VAL A 138 14.72 2.41 17.83
C VAL A 138 15.06 1.37 18.90
N PRO A 139 15.60 0.20 18.51
CA PRO A 139 16.04 -0.80 19.48
C PRO A 139 17.07 -0.24 20.47
N ASN A 140 17.02 -0.71 21.71
CA ASN A 140 17.98 -0.30 22.75
C ASN A 140 19.33 -0.97 22.54
N GLY A 141 20.40 -0.33 23.02
CA GLY A 141 21.76 -0.84 22.95
C GLY A 141 22.54 -0.31 21.74
N ALA A 142 23.70 -0.88 21.53
CA ALA A 142 24.53 -0.53 20.37
C ALA A 142 23.98 -1.21 19.12
N PRO A 143 23.89 -0.50 17.99
CA PRO A 143 23.50 -1.11 16.73
C PRO A 143 24.52 -2.19 16.32
N PRO A 144 24.09 -3.23 15.59
CA PRO A 144 25.01 -4.17 14.95
C PRO A 144 25.90 -3.45 13.94
N GLU A 145 26.96 -4.15 13.51
CA GLU A 145 27.82 -3.62 12.46
C GLU A 145 26.99 -3.22 11.23
N GLY A 146 27.20 -2.00 10.75
CA GLY A 146 26.44 -1.42 9.65
C GLY A 146 25.09 -0.78 10.03
N GLY A 147 24.64 -0.91 11.27
CA GLY A 147 23.37 -0.32 11.75
C GLY A 147 22.23 -1.32 11.85
N TRP A 148 21.12 -0.89 12.45
CA TRP A 148 19.87 -1.66 12.55
C TRP A 148 19.17 -1.74 11.21
N PRO A 149 18.53 -2.89 10.86
CA PRO A 149 17.58 -2.93 9.75
C PRO A 149 16.41 -2.01 10.05
N ALA A 150 15.75 -1.47 9.00
CA ALA A 150 14.69 -0.51 9.19
C ALA A 150 13.46 -0.77 8.32
N ILE A 151 12.29 -0.41 8.82
CA ILE A 151 11.01 -0.55 8.13
C ILE A 151 10.29 0.80 8.10
N VAL A 152 9.97 1.26 6.91
CA VAL A 152 9.00 2.34 6.71
C VAL A 152 7.62 1.75 6.87
N PHE A 153 6.87 2.27 7.83
CA PHE A 153 5.61 1.70 8.29
C PHE A 153 4.44 2.53 7.76
N ASN A 154 3.62 1.95 6.88
CA ASN A 154 2.56 2.66 6.16
C ASN A 154 1.18 2.23 6.65
N HIS A 155 0.52 3.11 7.41
CA HIS A 155 -0.82 2.85 7.95
C HIS A 155 -1.92 2.94 6.89
N GLY A 156 -3.06 2.31 7.15
CA GLY A 156 -4.28 2.41 6.36
C GLY A 156 -5.00 3.75 6.53
N TYR A 157 -6.15 3.88 5.86
CA TYR A 157 -6.97 5.08 6.01
C TYR A 157 -7.46 5.24 7.45
N ILE A 158 -7.25 6.42 7.99
CA ILE A 158 -7.84 6.91 9.23
C ILE A 158 -8.31 8.33 8.92
N PRO A 159 -9.54 8.71 9.29
CA PRO A 159 -9.97 10.09 9.08
C PRO A 159 -8.96 11.08 9.66
N PRO A 160 -8.47 12.07 8.91
CA PRO A 160 -7.38 12.95 9.34
C PRO A 160 -7.62 13.63 10.68
N GLN A 161 -8.87 14.01 10.96
CA GLN A 161 -9.28 14.66 12.23
C GLN A 161 -9.22 13.70 13.42
N GLN A 162 -9.31 12.38 13.17
CA GLN A 162 -9.25 11.33 14.19
C GLN A 162 -7.86 10.75 14.38
N TYR A 163 -6.97 10.99 13.41
CA TYR A 163 -5.61 10.45 13.43
C TYR A 163 -4.80 11.07 14.57
N ARG A 164 -4.02 10.23 15.23
CA ARG A 164 -3.03 10.64 16.25
C ARG A 164 -1.76 9.84 16.06
N THR A 165 -0.62 10.50 16.03
CA THR A 165 0.72 9.89 15.80
C THR A 165 0.99 8.71 16.72
N THR A 166 0.56 8.80 17.98
CA THR A 166 0.89 7.84 19.03
C THR A 166 -0.18 6.78 19.27
N GLU A 167 -1.27 6.83 18.50
CA GLU A 167 -2.36 5.86 18.55
C GLU A 167 -2.35 4.98 17.30
N ARG A 168 -3.17 3.94 17.28
CA ARG A 168 -3.31 3.03 16.14
C ARG A 168 -1.96 2.45 15.64
N TYR A 169 -1.98 1.25 15.12
CA TYR A 169 -0.81 0.54 14.61
C TYR A 169 0.38 0.40 15.58
N VAL A 170 0.25 0.84 16.85
CA VAL A 170 1.33 0.76 17.83
C VAL A 170 1.72 -0.68 18.13
N ALA A 171 0.74 -1.59 18.24
CA ALA A 171 1.00 -3.02 18.46
C ALA A 171 1.77 -3.67 17.29
N TYR A 172 1.52 -3.20 16.06
CA TYR A 172 2.24 -3.67 14.88
C TYR A 172 3.70 -3.18 14.91
N GLN A 173 3.94 -1.88 15.13
CA GLN A 173 5.29 -1.35 15.27
C GLN A 173 6.05 -1.99 16.45
N ASP A 174 5.37 -2.27 17.58
CA ASP A 174 5.95 -2.93 18.75
C ASP A 174 6.56 -4.29 18.41
N ALA A 175 5.89 -5.08 17.58
CA ALA A 175 6.39 -6.38 17.16
C ALA A 175 7.73 -6.26 16.41
N PHE A 176 7.82 -5.38 15.44
CA PHE A 176 9.05 -5.15 14.67
C PHE A 176 10.16 -4.49 15.50
N ALA A 177 9.80 -3.50 16.33
CA ALA A 177 10.75 -2.84 17.22
C ALA A 177 11.39 -3.82 18.21
N ARG A 178 10.59 -4.74 18.78
CA ARG A 178 11.08 -5.80 19.66
C ARG A 178 11.96 -6.83 18.95
N ALA A 179 11.72 -7.05 17.68
CA ALA A 179 12.52 -7.93 16.83
C ALA A 179 13.84 -7.28 16.36
N GLY A 180 14.09 -6.02 16.71
CA GLY A 180 15.38 -5.37 16.40
C GLY A 180 15.34 -4.47 15.18
N TYR A 181 14.17 -4.05 14.73
CA TYR A 181 14.01 -3.10 13.62
C TYR A 181 13.85 -1.67 14.11
N VAL A 182 14.51 -0.73 13.45
CA VAL A 182 14.08 0.68 13.49
C VAL A 182 12.79 0.80 12.67
N THR A 183 11.75 1.42 13.21
CA THR A 183 10.52 1.65 12.45
C THR A 183 10.16 3.12 12.44
N LEU A 184 9.73 3.64 11.29
CA LEU A 184 9.17 4.98 11.17
C LEU A 184 7.77 4.89 10.56
N LYS A 185 6.74 5.18 11.36
CA LYS A 185 5.38 5.35 10.89
C LYS A 185 5.13 6.83 10.60
N SER A 186 5.04 7.18 9.33
CA SER A 186 4.67 8.53 8.91
C SER A 186 3.21 8.81 9.21
N ASP A 187 2.91 10.04 9.62
CA ASP A 187 1.52 10.50 9.79
C ASP A 187 0.87 10.83 8.45
N TYR A 188 1.67 11.06 7.40
CA TYR A 188 1.34 11.68 6.12
C TYR A 188 0.89 13.14 6.27
N ARG A 189 0.95 13.90 5.16
CA ARG A 189 0.48 15.29 5.11
C ARG A 189 -1.00 15.40 5.49
N GLY A 190 -1.33 16.44 6.24
CA GLY A 190 -2.69 16.72 6.69
C GLY A 190 -3.23 15.81 7.79
N HIS A 191 -2.40 14.94 8.39
CA HIS A 191 -2.78 14.10 9.52
C HIS A 191 -2.06 14.51 10.80
N GLY A 192 -2.77 14.45 11.93
CA GLY A 192 -2.22 14.86 13.23
C GLY A 192 -1.71 16.30 13.19
N ASP A 193 -0.44 16.47 13.56
CA ASP A 193 0.23 17.77 13.53
C ASP A 193 1.00 18.02 12.23
N SER A 194 0.94 17.11 11.25
CA SER A 194 1.60 17.24 9.96
C SER A 194 0.98 18.34 9.10
N GLU A 195 1.83 19.13 8.47
CA GLU A 195 1.42 20.18 7.55
C GLU A 195 0.82 19.61 6.25
N GLY A 196 0.20 20.50 5.45
CA GLY A 196 -0.39 20.19 4.16
C GLY A 196 -1.83 19.71 4.24
N GLU A 197 -2.31 19.12 3.14
CA GLU A 197 -3.70 18.68 3.00
C GLU A 197 -3.79 17.17 2.79
N ALA A 198 -4.74 16.53 3.48
CA ALA A 198 -5.06 15.13 3.31
C ALA A 198 -5.93 14.92 2.07
N ARG A 199 -5.32 14.52 0.95
CA ARG A 199 -6.01 14.32 -0.34
C ARG A 199 -6.22 12.86 -0.74
N GLY A 200 -5.84 11.92 0.14
CA GLY A 200 -5.97 10.48 -0.09
C GLY A 200 -4.75 9.84 -0.77
N GLY A 201 -4.73 8.52 -0.81
CA GLY A 201 -3.58 7.73 -1.25
C GLY A 201 -3.67 7.16 -2.68
N TYR A 202 -4.77 7.35 -3.41
CA TYR A 202 -4.99 6.63 -4.68
C TYR A 202 -4.90 7.52 -5.92
N ASN A 203 -5.31 8.76 -5.84
CA ASN A 203 -5.36 9.72 -6.95
C ASN A 203 -4.46 10.94 -6.75
N ASP A 204 -3.84 11.07 -5.58
CA ASP A 204 -2.89 12.12 -5.24
C ASP A 204 -1.55 11.50 -4.84
N PRO A 205 -0.41 12.03 -5.31
CA PRO A 205 0.91 11.47 -5.00
C PRO A 205 1.38 11.79 -3.57
N GLY A 206 0.75 12.72 -2.87
CA GLY A 206 1.25 13.33 -1.64
C GLY A 206 1.68 12.33 -0.58
N TYR A 207 0.84 11.34 -0.26
CA TYR A 207 1.21 10.33 0.74
C TYR A 207 2.35 9.43 0.27
N THR A 208 2.42 9.08 -1.03
CA THR A 208 3.57 8.33 -1.57
C THR A 208 4.86 9.14 -1.45
N VAL A 209 4.79 10.45 -1.72
CA VAL A 209 5.93 11.37 -1.56
C VAL A 209 6.38 11.44 -0.10
N ASP A 210 5.44 11.50 0.83
CA ASP A 210 5.75 11.51 2.27
C ASP A 210 6.43 10.20 2.71
N VAL A 211 5.96 9.05 2.20
CA VAL A 211 6.58 7.73 2.44
C VAL A 211 8.01 7.67 1.91
N LEU A 212 8.24 8.16 0.68
CA LEU A 212 9.58 8.16 0.06
C LEU A 212 10.54 9.12 0.79
N ASN A 213 10.07 10.28 1.24
CA ASN A 213 10.87 11.17 2.06
C ASN A 213 11.10 10.62 3.48
N ALA A 214 10.16 9.86 4.05
CA ALA A 214 10.38 9.12 5.29
C ALA A 214 11.48 8.06 5.12
N ALA A 215 11.46 7.30 4.02
CA ALA A 215 12.51 6.34 3.69
C ALA A 215 13.88 7.04 3.54
N ALA A 216 13.92 8.15 2.80
CA ALA A 216 15.15 8.95 2.63
C ALA A 216 15.65 9.50 3.97
N SER A 217 14.75 9.94 4.86
CA SER A 217 15.09 10.43 6.18
C SER A 217 15.65 9.32 7.09
N LEU A 218 15.08 8.11 7.04
CA LEU A 218 15.64 6.95 7.74
C LEU A 218 17.04 6.59 7.24
N LYS A 219 17.29 6.69 5.93
CA LYS A 219 18.61 6.46 5.35
C LYS A 219 19.68 7.44 5.86
N ARG A 220 19.28 8.58 6.38
CA ARG A 220 20.19 9.59 6.99
C ARG A 220 20.47 9.34 8.46
N ASP A 221 19.66 8.52 9.13
CA ASP A 221 19.90 8.19 10.54
C ASP A 221 21.10 7.25 10.66
N PRO A 222 22.16 7.65 11.40
CA PRO A 222 23.39 6.86 11.51
C PRO A 222 23.23 5.50 12.21
N ARG A 223 22.09 5.27 12.85
CA ARG A 223 21.76 4.00 13.49
C ARG A 223 21.19 2.97 12.50
N VAL A 224 20.80 3.41 11.30
CA VAL A 224 20.10 2.59 10.29
C VAL A 224 21.07 2.03 9.26
N ASN A 225 20.91 0.76 8.96
CA ASN A 225 21.59 0.11 7.84
C ASN A 225 20.80 0.36 6.55
N ARG A 226 21.29 1.24 5.69
CA ARG A 226 20.64 1.62 4.40
C ARG A 226 20.46 0.43 3.45
N ALA A 227 21.30 -0.59 3.55
CA ALA A 227 21.22 -1.78 2.71
C ALA A 227 20.15 -2.78 3.19
N ARG A 228 19.60 -2.57 4.39
CA ARG A 228 18.63 -3.46 5.05
C ARG A 228 17.34 -2.69 5.39
N MET A 229 16.68 -2.15 4.35
CA MET A 229 15.46 -1.39 4.51
C MET A 229 14.30 -2.04 3.76
N GLY A 230 13.16 -2.16 4.43
CA GLY A 230 11.90 -2.64 3.88
C GLY A 230 10.75 -1.69 4.12
N VAL A 231 9.59 -2.07 3.59
CA VAL A 231 8.31 -1.37 3.81
C VAL A 231 7.26 -2.34 4.31
N TRP A 232 6.48 -1.91 5.27
CA TRP A 232 5.28 -2.60 5.71
C TRP A 232 4.06 -1.72 5.47
N GLY A 233 2.95 -2.28 4.98
CA GLY A 233 1.75 -1.48 4.76
C GLY A 233 0.46 -2.26 4.90
N HIS A 234 -0.53 -1.63 5.53
CA HIS A 234 -1.88 -2.18 5.72
C HIS A 234 -2.90 -1.37 4.93
N SER A 235 -3.85 -2.04 4.26
CA SER A 235 -4.95 -1.39 3.57
C SER A 235 -4.44 -0.37 2.52
N MET A 236 -4.82 0.91 2.59
CA MET A 236 -4.24 2.00 1.79
C MET A 236 -2.71 2.00 1.85
N GLY A 237 -2.12 1.76 3.03
CA GLY A 237 -0.68 1.68 3.22
C GLY A 237 -0.01 0.58 2.40
N GLY A 238 -0.73 -0.49 2.07
CA GLY A 238 -0.25 -1.55 1.17
C GLY A 238 0.02 -1.02 -0.24
N GLN A 239 -0.87 -0.19 -0.78
CA GLN A 239 -0.66 0.44 -2.08
C GLN A 239 0.47 1.48 -2.04
N LEU A 240 0.57 2.27 -0.96
CA LEU A 240 1.67 3.21 -0.78
C LEU A 240 3.02 2.49 -0.73
N SER A 241 3.08 1.34 -0.04
CA SER A 241 4.26 0.48 0.04
C SER A 241 4.66 -0.09 -1.31
N LEU A 242 3.70 -0.56 -2.11
CA LEU A 242 3.96 -1.04 -3.47
C LEU A 242 4.55 0.06 -4.35
N ARG A 243 3.98 1.27 -4.31
CA ARG A 243 4.54 2.41 -5.06
C ARG A 243 5.94 2.76 -4.57
N ALA A 244 6.17 2.79 -3.26
CA ALA A 244 7.49 3.06 -2.72
C ALA A 244 8.52 2.05 -3.19
N MET A 245 8.21 0.74 -3.19
CA MET A 245 9.06 -0.31 -3.75
C MET A 245 9.39 -0.09 -5.22
N LEU A 246 8.40 0.32 -6.02
CA LEU A 246 8.58 0.55 -7.47
C LEU A 246 9.39 1.82 -7.76
N VAL A 247 9.37 2.81 -6.88
CA VAL A 247 10.07 4.09 -7.06
C VAL A 247 11.47 4.07 -6.48
N ASP A 248 11.64 3.48 -5.27
CA ASP A 248 12.93 3.43 -4.56
C ASP A 248 13.53 2.01 -4.63
N PRO A 249 14.57 1.79 -5.47
CA PRO A 249 15.21 0.48 -5.62
C PRO A 249 16.04 0.05 -4.40
N GLU A 250 16.30 0.95 -3.45
CA GLU A 250 17.02 0.62 -2.23
C GLU A 250 16.12 -0.04 -1.17
N LEU A 251 14.80 0.03 -1.31
CA LEU A 251 13.86 -0.75 -0.50
C LEU A 251 13.88 -2.21 -0.96
N LYS A 252 14.21 -3.13 -0.07
CA LYS A 252 14.57 -4.52 -0.41
C LYS A 252 13.43 -5.50 -0.36
N ALA A 253 12.42 -5.25 0.49
CA ALA A 253 11.29 -6.16 0.69
C ALA A 253 10.04 -5.39 1.10
N ALA A 254 8.86 -5.93 0.79
CA ALA A 254 7.58 -5.37 1.20
C ALA A 254 6.69 -6.44 1.84
N SER A 255 6.08 -6.12 2.99
CA SER A 255 4.98 -6.91 3.56
C SER A 255 3.68 -6.11 3.47
N LEU A 256 2.70 -6.64 2.73
CA LEU A 256 1.44 -5.98 2.40
C LEU A 256 0.28 -6.72 3.05
N TRP A 257 -0.39 -6.07 3.99
CA TRP A 257 -1.51 -6.63 4.73
C TRP A 257 -2.84 -6.05 4.26
N ALA A 258 -3.77 -6.91 3.84
CA ALA A 258 -5.09 -6.49 3.37
C ALA A 258 -5.00 -5.28 2.41
N GLY A 259 -3.97 -5.29 1.55
CA GLY A 259 -3.58 -4.14 0.75
C GLY A 259 -4.57 -3.84 -0.37
N VAL A 260 -4.83 -2.54 -0.61
CA VAL A 260 -5.62 -2.09 -1.77
C VAL A 260 -4.73 -2.14 -3.01
N VAL A 261 -4.40 -3.37 -3.46
CA VAL A 261 -3.40 -3.64 -4.51
C VAL A 261 -3.98 -4.01 -5.87
N ALA A 262 -5.30 -3.90 -6.03
CA ALA A 262 -5.92 -4.08 -7.35
C ALA A 262 -5.57 -2.94 -8.31
N GLY A 263 -5.62 -3.23 -9.61
CA GLY A 263 -5.42 -2.21 -10.64
C GLY A 263 -6.47 -1.10 -10.59
N TYR A 264 -6.13 0.08 -11.06
CA TYR A 264 -7.04 1.24 -11.00
C TYR A 264 -8.33 1.06 -11.79
N ASP A 265 -8.31 0.24 -12.84
CA ASP A 265 -9.52 -0.10 -13.57
C ASP A 265 -10.49 -0.93 -12.71
N VAL A 266 -9.98 -1.82 -11.87
CA VAL A 266 -10.78 -2.60 -10.91
C VAL A 266 -11.23 -1.73 -9.74
N LEU A 267 -10.33 -0.93 -9.16
CA LEU A 267 -10.69 -0.03 -8.07
C LEU A 267 -11.77 0.97 -8.47
N ALA A 268 -11.79 1.41 -9.73
CA ALA A 268 -12.78 2.37 -10.22
C ALA A 268 -14.15 1.76 -10.50
N THR A 269 -14.27 0.43 -10.66
CA THR A 269 -15.53 -0.23 -11.03
C THR A 269 -16.05 -1.20 -9.98
N ASP A 270 -15.15 -1.96 -9.37
CA ASP A 270 -15.52 -3.16 -8.60
C ASP A 270 -15.31 -2.99 -7.09
N TRP A 271 -14.68 -1.89 -6.68
CA TRP A 271 -14.47 -1.62 -5.25
C TRP A 271 -15.44 -0.57 -4.74
N HIS A 272 -16.35 -1.05 -3.92
CA HIS A 272 -17.38 -0.24 -3.29
C HIS A 272 -17.22 -0.36 -1.77
N PRO A 273 -16.48 0.56 -1.14
CA PRO A 273 -16.44 0.58 0.32
C PRO A 273 -17.85 0.62 0.90
N PRO A 274 -18.10 0.02 2.08
CA PRO A 274 -19.43 -0.02 2.67
C PRO A 274 -20.11 1.35 2.69
N GLY A 275 -21.33 1.43 2.11
CA GLY A 275 -22.11 2.68 2.01
C GLY A 275 -21.78 3.56 0.81
N SER A 276 -20.96 3.11 -0.13
CA SER A 276 -20.73 3.79 -1.40
C SER A 276 -21.56 3.18 -2.54
N GLU A 277 -21.81 3.98 -3.59
CA GLU A 277 -22.50 3.53 -4.81
C GLU A 277 -21.54 2.76 -5.73
N PRO A 278 -22.05 1.83 -6.54
CA PRO A 278 -21.29 1.17 -7.58
C PRO A 278 -20.58 2.15 -8.51
N GLY A 279 -19.34 1.85 -8.87
CA GLY A 279 -18.57 2.65 -9.82
C GLY A 279 -19.17 2.62 -11.23
N PRO A 280 -18.79 3.57 -12.07
CA PRO A 280 -19.31 3.67 -13.44
C PRO A 280 -18.75 2.54 -14.32
N THR A 281 -19.53 2.12 -15.31
CA THR A 281 -19.00 1.28 -16.39
C THR A 281 -17.95 2.05 -17.19
N LEU A 282 -16.73 1.52 -17.25
CA LEU A 282 -15.62 2.14 -17.98
C LEU A 282 -15.65 1.79 -19.46
N ALA A 283 -15.49 2.80 -20.31
CA ALA A 283 -15.19 2.56 -21.71
C ALA A 283 -13.84 1.83 -21.88
N PRO A 284 -13.65 0.98 -22.91
CA PRO A 284 -12.42 0.20 -23.10
C PRO A 284 -11.14 1.03 -23.08
N LEU A 285 -11.13 2.23 -23.67
CA LEU A 285 -10.00 3.14 -23.66
C LEU A 285 -9.64 3.62 -22.24
N ASN A 286 -10.65 3.94 -21.42
CA ASN A 286 -10.44 4.38 -20.05
C ASN A 286 -9.89 3.22 -19.21
N ARG A 287 -10.36 1.99 -19.43
CA ARG A 287 -9.84 0.79 -18.78
C ARG A 287 -8.37 0.56 -19.13
N ARG A 288 -7.99 0.64 -20.42
CA ARG A 288 -6.58 0.54 -20.85
C ARG A 288 -5.70 1.61 -20.19
N TYR A 289 -6.17 2.85 -20.16
CA TYR A 289 -5.47 3.96 -19.51
C TYR A 289 -5.28 3.72 -18.00
N LEU A 290 -6.32 3.33 -17.28
CA LEU A 290 -6.25 3.08 -15.84
C LEU A 290 -5.34 1.88 -15.51
N ARG A 291 -5.35 0.83 -16.32
CA ARG A 291 -4.38 -0.28 -16.20
C ARG A 291 -2.95 0.20 -16.36
N ALA A 292 -2.67 0.98 -17.39
CA ALA A 292 -1.32 1.52 -17.63
C ALA A 292 -0.87 2.51 -16.55
N LEU A 293 -1.81 3.21 -15.89
CA LEU A 293 -1.53 4.11 -14.76
C LEU A 293 -1.29 3.34 -13.44
N SER A 294 -1.79 2.12 -13.33
CA SER A 294 -1.71 1.32 -12.11
C SER A 294 -0.27 0.92 -11.77
N PRO A 295 0.12 0.85 -10.50
CA PRO A 295 1.39 0.24 -10.09
C PRO A 295 1.56 -1.18 -10.63
N ASN A 296 0.46 -1.94 -10.80
CA ASN A 296 0.45 -3.30 -11.36
C ASN A 296 1.08 -3.42 -12.74
N ALA A 297 1.06 -2.35 -13.55
CA ALA A 297 1.70 -2.33 -14.87
C ALA A 297 3.24 -2.35 -14.81
N TYR A 298 3.83 -2.16 -13.64
CA TYR A 298 5.27 -2.01 -13.41
C TYR A 298 5.87 -3.12 -12.53
N LEU A 299 5.12 -4.20 -12.24
CA LEU A 299 5.57 -5.22 -11.30
C LEU A 299 6.86 -5.93 -11.70
N GLN A 300 7.14 -6.07 -13.01
CA GLN A 300 8.42 -6.61 -13.51
C GLN A 300 9.63 -5.79 -13.00
N GLU A 301 9.43 -4.54 -12.62
CA GLU A 301 10.46 -3.62 -12.16
C GLU A 301 10.71 -3.71 -10.64
N LEU A 302 10.01 -4.61 -9.94
CA LEU A 302 10.40 -5.04 -8.59
C LEU A 302 11.76 -5.77 -8.62
N ASP A 303 12.17 -6.30 -9.77
CA ASP A 303 13.48 -6.88 -10.00
C ASP A 303 13.86 -7.98 -8.98
N GLY A 304 12.89 -8.88 -8.73
CA GLY A 304 13.06 -10.00 -7.79
C GLY A 304 13.05 -9.61 -6.30
N ARG A 305 12.82 -8.33 -5.96
CA ARG A 305 12.64 -7.92 -4.56
C ARG A 305 11.34 -8.51 -4.00
N PRO A 306 11.43 -9.29 -2.91
CA PRO A 306 10.32 -10.11 -2.46
C PRO A 306 9.17 -9.28 -1.88
N THR A 307 7.96 -9.82 -2.05
CA THR A 307 6.73 -9.27 -1.47
C THR A 307 6.02 -10.34 -0.65
N GLU A 308 5.63 -10.02 0.57
CA GLU A 308 4.74 -10.83 1.38
C GLU A 308 3.32 -10.25 1.32
N LEU A 309 2.32 -11.12 1.15
CA LEU A 309 0.90 -10.76 1.14
C LEU A 309 0.19 -11.46 2.30
N GLN A 310 -0.60 -10.72 3.09
CA GLN A 310 -1.37 -11.28 4.20
C GLN A 310 -2.79 -10.71 4.20
N GLN A 311 -3.83 -11.58 4.18
CA GLN A 311 -5.21 -11.10 4.22
C GLN A 311 -6.19 -12.13 4.79
N GLY A 312 -7.20 -11.64 5.52
CA GLY A 312 -8.36 -12.40 5.97
C GLY A 312 -9.33 -12.69 4.82
N THR A 313 -9.94 -13.87 4.81
CA THR A 313 -10.89 -14.19 3.74
C THR A 313 -12.28 -13.61 3.98
N ALA A 314 -12.56 -13.12 5.19
CA ALA A 314 -13.77 -12.38 5.55
C ALA A 314 -13.48 -10.88 5.75
N ASP A 315 -12.47 -10.37 5.02
CA ASP A 315 -12.14 -8.94 4.99
C ASP A 315 -13.33 -8.16 4.44
N GLU A 316 -13.90 -7.29 5.27
CA GLU A 316 -15.08 -6.50 4.99
C GLU A 316 -14.80 -5.16 4.28
N ASP A 317 -13.53 -4.71 4.30
CA ASP A 317 -13.12 -3.42 3.74
C ASP A 317 -12.46 -3.58 2.36
N VAL A 318 -11.58 -4.59 2.23
CA VAL A 318 -10.84 -4.87 1.00
C VAL A 318 -11.12 -6.31 0.55
N PRO A 319 -11.77 -6.52 -0.60
CA PRO A 319 -12.08 -7.87 -1.07
C PRO A 319 -10.85 -8.77 -1.15
N TYR A 320 -10.93 -9.97 -0.60
CA TYR A 320 -9.84 -10.96 -0.69
C TYR A 320 -9.45 -11.30 -2.14
N SER A 321 -10.38 -11.12 -3.09
CA SER A 321 -10.10 -11.24 -4.53
C SER A 321 -8.98 -10.32 -5.01
N PHE A 322 -8.74 -9.18 -4.34
CA PHE A 322 -7.66 -8.25 -4.70
C PHE A 322 -6.29 -8.85 -4.42
N GLN A 323 -6.12 -9.52 -3.26
CA GLN A 323 -4.87 -10.21 -2.97
C GLN A 323 -4.64 -11.37 -3.96
N ARG A 324 -5.69 -12.14 -4.29
CA ARG A 324 -5.59 -13.23 -5.25
C ARG A 324 -5.16 -12.73 -6.63
N ALA A 325 -5.86 -11.72 -7.16
CA ALA A 325 -5.52 -11.13 -8.45
C ALA A 325 -4.09 -10.54 -8.45
N PHE A 326 -3.69 -9.89 -7.37
CA PHE A 326 -2.35 -9.34 -7.25
C PHE A 326 -1.27 -10.43 -7.16
N ALA A 327 -1.53 -11.55 -6.49
CA ALA A 327 -0.64 -12.71 -6.49
C ALA A 327 -0.49 -13.31 -7.92
N ASP A 328 -1.58 -13.33 -8.70
CA ASP A 328 -1.53 -13.74 -10.10
C ASP A 328 -0.73 -12.74 -10.97
N ASP A 329 -0.88 -11.44 -10.75
CA ASP A 329 -0.09 -10.39 -11.41
C ASP A 329 1.41 -10.55 -11.10
N LEU A 330 1.77 -10.76 -9.82
CA LEU A 330 3.17 -11.01 -9.40
C LEU A 330 3.74 -12.27 -10.06
N ARG A 331 2.95 -13.33 -10.14
CA ARG A 331 3.35 -14.58 -10.80
C ARG A 331 3.58 -14.37 -12.31
N ALA A 332 2.66 -13.67 -12.97
CA ALA A 332 2.78 -13.32 -14.38
C ALA A 332 4.02 -12.44 -14.65
N ALA A 333 4.32 -11.51 -13.73
CA ALA A 333 5.53 -10.68 -13.76
C ALA A 333 6.81 -11.42 -13.30
N ARG A 334 6.72 -12.71 -12.95
CA ARG A 334 7.82 -13.56 -12.45
C ARG A 334 8.53 -12.97 -11.23
N GLN A 335 7.77 -12.34 -10.33
CA GLN A 335 8.31 -11.78 -9.10
C GLN A 335 8.27 -12.79 -7.96
N ARG A 336 9.18 -12.60 -7.00
CA ARG A 336 9.21 -13.40 -5.76
C ARG A 336 8.13 -12.89 -4.81
N PHE A 337 7.26 -13.79 -4.36
CA PHE A 337 6.28 -13.44 -3.33
C PHE A 337 5.88 -14.66 -2.49
N THR A 338 5.36 -14.38 -1.32
CA THR A 338 4.67 -15.34 -0.44
C THR A 338 3.31 -14.76 -0.10
N ALA A 339 2.26 -15.58 -0.17
CA ALA A 339 0.91 -15.15 0.13
C ALA A 339 0.29 -16.02 1.22
N TYR A 340 -0.21 -15.38 2.27
CA TYR A 340 -0.92 -16.02 3.37
C TYR A 340 -2.38 -15.59 3.35
N ARG A 341 -3.25 -16.58 3.49
CA ARG A 341 -4.68 -16.37 3.71
C ARG A 341 -5.05 -16.79 5.13
N TYR A 342 -5.99 -16.06 5.72
CA TYR A 342 -6.51 -16.35 7.06
C TYR A 342 -8.01 -16.62 6.96
N PRO A 343 -8.44 -17.90 6.94
CA PRO A 343 -9.86 -18.25 6.76
C PRO A 343 -10.75 -17.64 7.85
N GLY A 344 -11.80 -16.91 7.43
CA GLY A 344 -12.76 -16.28 8.34
C GLY A 344 -12.25 -15.07 9.10
N ASP A 345 -11.01 -14.64 8.90
CA ASP A 345 -10.47 -13.46 9.58
C ASP A 345 -10.81 -12.16 8.83
N ASN A 346 -10.82 -11.06 9.55
CA ASN A 346 -11.27 -9.75 9.12
C ASN A 346 -10.12 -8.91 8.52
N HIS A 347 -10.43 -7.66 8.15
CA HIS A 347 -9.48 -6.68 7.58
C HIS A 347 -8.21 -6.47 8.42
N ASN A 348 -8.31 -6.52 9.74
CA ASN A 348 -7.19 -6.30 10.67
C ASN A 348 -6.49 -7.58 11.12
N LEU A 349 -6.88 -8.75 10.60
CA LEU A 349 -6.37 -10.06 11.02
C LEU A 349 -6.48 -10.27 12.55
N SER A 350 -7.60 -9.84 13.14
CA SER A 350 -7.76 -9.78 14.60
C SER A 350 -7.66 -11.16 15.26
N GLY A 351 -8.09 -12.21 14.58
CA GLY A 351 -8.02 -13.59 15.05
C GLY A 351 -6.61 -14.20 14.92
N ASN A 352 -5.79 -13.69 14.01
CA ASN A 352 -4.47 -14.24 13.70
C ASN A 352 -3.34 -13.20 13.81
N LEU A 353 -3.57 -12.06 14.46
CA LEU A 353 -2.66 -10.93 14.51
C LEU A 353 -1.23 -11.34 14.88
N ARG A 354 -1.08 -12.18 15.92
CA ARG A 354 0.23 -12.64 16.37
C ARG A 354 0.95 -13.45 15.29
N THR A 355 0.26 -14.44 14.71
CA THR A 355 0.81 -15.28 13.65
C THR A 355 1.23 -14.47 12.44
N ALA A 356 0.41 -13.49 12.05
CA ALA A 356 0.70 -12.62 10.93
C ALA A 356 1.91 -11.71 11.19
N LEU A 357 2.05 -11.17 12.41
CA LEU A 357 3.22 -10.38 12.81
C LEU A 357 4.48 -11.23 12.83
N ASP A 358 4.44 -12.44 13.43
CA ASP A 358 5.58 -13.34 13.48
C ASP A 358 6.05 -13.74 12.07
N ARG A 359 5.13 -13.95 11.12
CA ARG A 359 5.43 -14.19 9.70
C ARG A 359 6.13 -13.01 9.04
N SER A 360 5.61 -11.79 9.22
CA SER A 360 6.25 -10.62 8.63
C SER A 360 7.62 -10.32 9.24
N VAL A 361 7.82 -10.56 10.53
CA VAL A 361 9.15 -10.46 11.14
C VAL A 361 10.09 -11.47 10.49
N ALA A 362 9.72 -12.75 10.43
CA ALA A 362 10.53 -13.78 9.78
C ALA A 362 10.81 -13.47 8.30
N PHE A 363 9.79 -12.97 7.57
CA PHE A 363 9.97 -12.54 6.18
C PHE A 363 11.02 -11.45 6.03
N PHE A 364 11.04 -10.45 6.91
CA PHE A 364 12.04 -9.40 6.84
C PHE A 364 13.41 -9.88 7.34
N ASP A 365 13.49 -10.78 8.34
CA ASP A 365 14.74 -11.40 8.78
C ASP A 365 15.43 -12.16 7.64
N ASP A 366 14.66 -12.81 6.78
CA ASP A 366 15.16 -13.60 5.64
C ASP A 366 15.56 -12.72 4.42
N ASN A 367 15.07 -11.46 4.34
CA ASN A 367 15.18 -10.66 3.12
C ASN A 367 15.82 -9.27 3.28
N LEU A 368 16.19 -8.88 4.51
CA LEU A 368 16.92 -7.63 4.81
C LEU A 368 18.34 -7.84 5.44
#